data_4c5ffd83f6201cde22b7d74d865ce931
#
_entry.id   4c5ffd83f6201cde22b7d74d865ce931
#
_cell.length_a   1.000
_cell.length_b   1.000
_cell.length_c   1.000
_cell.angle_alpha   90.00
_cell.angle_beta   90.00
_cell.angle_gamma   90.00
#
_symmetry.space_group_name_H-M   'P 1'
#
loop_
_entity.id
_entity.type
_entity.pdbx_description
1 polymer ?
#
loop_
_entity_poly.entity_id
_entity_poly.type
_entity_poly.pdbx_seq_one_letter_code
_entity_poly.pdbx_strand_id
1 'polypeptide(L)'
;LVFSPHFPTYPANIERRGGRVVISKLRESKDFRPSLEDVERFLVEDSSPKAIFLNSPHNPTGGIATREDIEGLASLVRGKNVAVFSDEPYDAMVWRGEHHTLLSQPDMLEQCVAAYTFSKSFSMSGWRLGYAISSPRIINVLGTLTNTSLSCVPSFTQMAGIAAMARDGAVRDNRMADFRRKVTLLVDGLNAIADISCLMPGGTFYVFPSVKSICNRYGITSHGLALFLLEGADDGCGVACLGGECFGAAGAGFLRLSCAEPDERLNEAVAFISDAVTRRDRVETYLTSHPEYALAEPYGDD
;
A
#
# COMPACT_ATOMS: atom_id res chain seq x y z
N LEU A 1 12.63 11.15 -0.05
CA LEU A 1 12.56 9.89 -0.78
C LEU A 1 11.23 9.20 -0.51
N VAL A 2 10.55 8.71 -1.54
CA VAL A 2 9.31 7.95 -1.48
C VAL A 2 9.48 6.67 -2.29
N PHE A 3 9.14 5.53 -1.70
CA PHE A 3 9.12 4.24 -2.41
C PHE A 3 7.81 4.13 -3.20
N SER A 4 7.91 3.84 -4.49
CA SER A 4 6.76 3.75 -5.41
C SER A 4 6.66 2.33 -6.01
N PRO A 5 5.44 1.76 -6.13
CA PRO A 5 4.12 2.38 -5.90
C PRO A 5 4.01 2.93 -4.47
N HIS A 6 3.20 3.96 -4.25
CA HIS A 6 3.11 4.63 -2.95
C HIS A 6 1.67 4.99 -2.60
N PHE A 7 1.41 5.25 -1.32
CA PHE A 7 0.12 5.80 -0.95
C PHE A 7 -0.06 7.19 -1.60
N PRO A 8 -1.20 7.44 -2.29
CA PRO A 8 -1.33 8.60 -3.20
C PRO A 8 -1.11 9.97 -2.57
N THR A 9 -1.31 10.09 -1.26
CA THR A 9 -1.20 11.38 -0.57
C THR A 9 0.23 11.82 -0.26
N TYR A 10 1.24 10.93 -0.33
CA TYR A 10 2.61 11.28 0.05
C TYR A 10 3.20 12.37 -0.84
N PRO A 11 3.26 12.22 -2.18
CA PRO A 11 3.82 13.26 -3.05
C PRO A 11 3.12 14.62 -2.88
N ALA A 12 1.79 14.62 -2.93
CA ALA A 12 1.02 15.86 -2.83
C ALA A 12 1.25 16.60 -1.50
N ASN A 13 1.41 15.86 -0.38
CA ASN A 13 1.71 16.49 0.91
C ASN A 13 3.14 17.03 0.99
N ILE A 14 4.11 16.36 0.38
CA ILE A 14 5.51 16.80 0.31
C ILE A 14 5.61 18.07 -0.53
N GLU A 15 5.03 18.06 -1.73
CA GLU A 15 5.06 19.18 -2.69
C GLU A 15 4.33 20.42 -2.16
N ARG A 16 3.18 20.22 -1.51
CA ARG A 16 2.43 21.31 -0.86
C ARG A 16 3.28 22.05 0.20
N ARG A 17 4.29 21.39 0.78
CA ARG A 17 5.22 21.97 1.75
C ARG A 17 6.51 22.46 1.13
N GLY A 18 6.58 22.55 -0.20
CA GLY A 18 7.74 23.00 -0.95
C GLY A 18 8.87 21.97 -1.04
N GLY A 19 8.57 20.71 -0.71
CA GLY A 19 9.50 19.61 -0.86
C GLY A 19 9.55 19.10 -2.31
N ARG A 20 10.69 18.53 -2.70
CA ARG A 20 10.87 17.81 -3.95
C ARG A 20 10.81 16.31 -3.67
N VAL A 21 10.00 15.59 -4.43
CA VAL A 21 9.89 14.13 -4.31
C VAL A 21 10.99 13.45 -5.14
N VAL A 22 11.71 12.54 -4.52
CA VAL A 22 12.62 11.60 -5.18
C VAL A 22 11.99 10.22 -5.07
N ILE A 23 11.85 9.49 -6.17
CA ILE A 23 11.20 8.19 -6.24
C ILE A 23 12.25 7.07 -6.24
N SER A 24 12.05 6.06 -5.37
CA SER A 24 12.68 4.75 -5.45
C SER A 24 11.65 3.73 -5.91
N LYS A 25 11.91 3.03 -7.02
CA LYS A 25 10.98 2.03 -7.56
C LYS A 25 11.06 0.73 -6.75
N LEU A 26 9.94 0.31 -6.16
CA LEU A 26 9.76 -1.04 -5.64
C LEU A 26 9.54 -2.02 -6.80
N ARG A 27 10.17 -3.17 -6.74
CA ARG A 27 10.14 -4.17 -7.82
C ARG A 27 9.49 -5.47 -7.36
N GLU A 28 8.65 -6.03 -8.21
CA GLU A 28 8.03 -7.34 -7.99
C GLU A 28 9.08 -8.43 -7.77
N SER A 29 10.16 -8.42 -8.58
CA SER A 29 11.30 -9.34 -8.49
C SER A 29 12.09 -9.26 -7.17
N LYS A 30 11.80 -8.25 -6.34
CA LYS A 30 12.37 -8.04 -5.01
C LYS A 30 11.31 -8.06 -3.91
N ASP A 31 10.17 -8.74 -4.14
CA ASP A 31 9.02 -8.78 -3.21
C ASP A 31 8.52 -7.37 -2.80
N PHE A 32 8.67 -6.37 -3.66
CA PHE A 32 8.35 -4.96 -3.39
C PHE A 32 9.00 -4.41 -2.10
N ARG A 33 10.21 -4.86 -1.77
CA ARG A 33 10.97 -4.39 -0.61
C ARG A 33 11.70 -3.08 -0.91
N PRO A 34 11.92 -2.22 0.11
CA PRO A 34 12.67 -0.97 -0.06
C PRO A 34 14.12 -1.26 -0.52
N SER A 35 14.62 -0.45 -1.45
CA SER A 35 16.00 -0.53 -1.93
C SER A 35 16.91 0.32 -1.04
N LEU A 36 17.80 -0.31 -0.29
CA LEU A 36 18.82 0.38 0.51
C LEU A 36 19.84 1.10 -0.37
N GLU A 37 20.10 0.59 -1.55
CA GLU A 37 20.96 1.21 -2.57
C GLU A 37 20.41 2.56 -3.03
N ASP A 38 19.09 2.64 -3.26
CA ASP A 38 18.41 3.89 -3.60
C ASP A 38 18.40 4.89 -2.43
N VAL A 39 18.29 4.38 -1.20
CA VAL A 39 18.42 5.21 0.01
C VAL A 39 19.83 5.81 0.11
N GLU A 40 20.86 4.97 -0.06
CA GLU A 40 22.25 5.43 -0.02
C GLU A 40 22.51 6.49 -1.10
N ARG A 41 22.09 6.20 -2.33
CA ARG A 41 22.20 7.15 -3.45
C ARG A 41 21.48 8.46 -3.15
N PHE A 42 20.25 8.43 -2.65
CA PHE A 42 19.52 9.64 -2.24
C PHE A 42 20.27 10.45 -1.19
N LEU A 43 20.86 9.79 -0.19
CA LEU A 43 21.58 10.48 0.89
C LEU A 43 22.91 11.11 0.43
N VAL A 44 23.50 10.63 -0.67
CA VAL A 44 24.77 11.10 -1.22
C VAL A 44 24.58 12.12 -2.32
N GLU A 45 23.64 11.85 -3.25
CA GLU A 45 23.49 12.65 -4.47
C GLU A 45 22.51 13.82 -4.31
N ASP A 46 21.54 13.72 -3.41
CA ASP A 46 20.60 14.81 -3.19
C ASP A 46 21.29 15.96 -2.41
N SER A 47 21.25 17.16 -2.96
CA SER A 47 21.88 18.35 -2.36
C SER A 47 21.27 18.76 -1.02
N SER A 48 20.06 18.30 -0.70
CA SER A 48 19.33 18.65 0.53
C SER A 48 18.36 17.53 0.95
N PRO A 49 18.85 16.33 1.27
CA PRO A 49 17.99 15.24 1.71
C PRO A 49 17.35 15.59 3.04
N LYS A 50 15.99 15.47 3.15
CA LYS A 50 15.25 15.88 4.36
C LYS A 50 14.48 14.73 5.00
N ALA A 51 13.87 13.86 4.20
CA ALA A 51 13.02 12.83 4.74
C ALA A 51 12.94 11.59 3.84
N ILE A 52 12.64 10.46 4.46
CA ILE A 52 12.33 9.19 3.80
C ILE A 52 10.96 8.75 4.30
N PHE A 53 10.07 8.37 3.38
CA PHE A 53 8.77 7.78 3.71
C PHE A 53 8.84 6.28 3.51
N LEU A 54 8.71 5.52 4.59
CA LEU A 54 8.63 4.06 4.60
C LEU A 54 7.21 3.65 4.96
N ASN A 55 6.57 2.79 4.16
CA ASN A 55 5.32 2.14 4.51
C ASN A 55 5.55 0.62 4.53
N SER A 56 5.38 -0.01 5.69
CA SER A 56 5.56 -1.46 5.86
C SER A 56 4.71 -1.98 7.01
N PRO A 57 3.88 -3.02 6.78
CA PRO A 57 3.54 -3.63 5.49
C PRO A 57 2.95 -2.64 4.50
N HIS A 58 3.21 -2.87 3.21
CA HIS A 58 3.10 -1.83 2.18
C HIS A 58 1.73 -1.83 1.46
N ASN A 59 1.11 -0.67 1.34
CA ASN A 59 -0.03 -0.41 0.46
C ASN A 59 0.46 0.33 -0.80
N PRO A 60 0.30 -0.25 -2.02
CA PRO A 60 -0.67 -1.28 -2.41
C PRO A 60 -0.15 -2.72 -2.50
N THR A 61 1.14 -2.96 -2.43
CA THR A 61 1.78 -4.20 -2.92
C THR A 61 1.74 -5.38 -1.94
N GLY A 62 1.49 -5.10 -0.64
CA GLY A 62 1.63 -6.11 0.40
C GLY A 62 3.08 -6.51 0.71
N GLY A 63 4.08 -5.82 0.13
CA GLY A 63 5.49 -5.99 0.46
C GLY A 63 5.75 -5.68 1.94
N ILE A 64 6.78 -6.31 2.52
CA ILE A 64 7.17 -6.09 3.92
C ILE A 64 8.68 -5.88 4.00
N ALA A 65 9.10 -4.85 4.72
CA ALA A 65 10.51 -4.62 5.01
C ALA A 65 10.99 -5.69 6.00
N THR A 66 12.09 -6.36 5.67
CA THR A 66 12.70 -7.37 6.53
C THR A 66 13.47 -6.73 7.68
N ARG A 67 13.93 -7.56 8.63
CA ARG A 67 14.84 -7.11 9.68
C ARG A 67 16.07 -6.41 9.10
N GLU A 68 16.67 -7.02 8.07
CA GLU A 68 17.87 -6.51 7.41
C GLU A 68 17.61 -5.18 6.71
N ASP A 69 16.42 -4.99 6.12
CA ASP A 69 16.03 -3.71 5.51
C ASP A 69 15.93 -2.60 6.56
N ILE A 70 15.31 -2.90 7.71
CA ILE A 70 15.14 -1.95 8.82
C ILE A 70 16.48 -1.61 9.47
N GLU A 71 17.33 -2.61 9.73
CA GLU A 71 18.69 -2.41 10.27
C GLU A 71 19.56 -1.60 9.30
N GLY A 72 19.49 -1.93 8.01
CA GLY A 72 20.21 -1.24 6.96
C GLY A 72 19.78 0.22 6.82
N LEU A 73 18.46 0.47 6.78
CA LEU A 73 17.92 1.82 6.74
C LEU A 73 18.35 2.64 7.97
N ALA A 74 18.22 2.07 9.17
CA ALA A 74 18.67 2.73 10.40
C ALA A 74 20.16 3.08 10.36
N SER A 75 21.01 2.17 9.87
CA SER A 75 22.43 2.39 9.72
C SER A 75 22.75 3.53 8.75
N LEU A 76 22.04 3.60 7.63
CA LEU A 76 22.24 4.65 6.60
C LEU A 76 21.84 6.04 7.09
N VAL A 77 20.77 6.16 7.89
CA VAL A 77 20.24 7.47 8.32
C VAL A 77 20.78 7.94 9.66
N ARG A 78 21.32 7.03 10.50
CA ARG A 78 21.80 7.37 11.85
C ARG A 78 22.78 8.53 11.85
N GLY A 79 22.51 9.53 12.66
CA GLY A 79 23.34 10.74 12.79
C GLY A 79 23.28 11.71 11.61
N LYS A 80 22.49 11.43 10.57
CA LYS A 80 22.25 12.38 9.48
C LYS A 80 21.05 13.28 9.80
N ASN A 81 21.01 14.46 9.21
CA ASN A 81 19.88 15.38 9.36
C ASN A 81 18.73 15.02 8.39
N VAL A 82 18.26 13.79 8.50
CA VAL A 82 17.17 13.22 7.69
C VAL A 82 16.18 12.54 8.61
N ALA A 83 14.90 12.89 8.50
CA ALA A 83 13.83 12.24 9.23
C ALA A 83 13.32 10.99 8.49
N VAL A 84 12.81 9.99 9.20
CA VAL A 84 12.08 8.89 8.62
C VAL A 84 10.63 8.92 9.09
N PHE A 85 9.69 8.99 8.16
CA PHE A 85 8.28 8.78 8.41
C PHE A 85 7.95 7.32 8.14
N SER A 86 7.71 6.55 9.21
CA SER A 86 7.36 5.14 9.15
C SER A 86 5.84 5.00 9.29
N ASP A 87 5.17 4.70 8.18
CA ASP A 87 3.73 4.50 8.14
C ASP A 87 3.43 3.01 8.31
N GLU A 88 2.97 2.63 9.51
CA GLU A 88 2.82 1.25 9.97
C GLU A 88 1.35 0.86 10.26
N PRO A 89 0.37 1.18 9.37
CA PRO A 89 -1.05 0.94 9.65
C PRO A 89 -1.44 -0.55 9.61
N TYR A 90 -0.56 -1.41 9.10
CA TYR A 90 -0.79 -2.84 8.92
C TYR A 90 0.12 -3.71 9.78
N ASP A 91 0.67 -3.17 10.87
CA ASP A 91 1.64 -3.79 11.78
C ASP A 91 1.24 -5.20 12.26
N ALA A 92 -0.06 -5.42 12.51
CA ALA A 92 -0.61 -6.71 12.89
C ALA A 92 -1.08 -7.59 11.71
N MET A 93 -1.03 -7.08 10.48
CA MET A 93 -1.45 -7.80 9.26
C MET A 93 -0.23 -8.33 8.53
N VAL A 94 0.42 -9.33 9.11
CA VAL A 94 1.63 -9.97 8.58
C VAL A 94 1.35 -11.44 8.30
N TRP A 95 1.62 -11.87 7.07
CA TRP A 95 1.32 -13.22 6.59
C TRP A 95 2.57 -14.07 6.38
N ARG A 96 3.71 -13.42 6.08
CA ARG A 96 5.04 -14.03 5.95
C ARG A 96 6.06 -13.21 6.74
N GLY A 97 6.94 -13.87 7.49
CA GLY A 97 7.96 -13.20 8.29
C GLY A 97 7.38 -12.50 9.53
N GLU A 98 7.96 -11.40 9.90
CA GLU A 98 7.61 -10.59 11.08
C GLU A 98 7.60 -9.11 10.70
N HIS A 99 6.79 -8.32 11.42
CA HIS A 99 6.86 -6.87 11.35
C HIS A 99 8.05 -6.34 12.13
N HIS A 100 8.83 -5.48 11.50
CA HIS A 100 9.97 -4.79 12.12
C HIS A 100 9.76 -3.28 12.03
N THR A 101 9.79 -2.60 13.16
CA THR A 101 9.70 -1.15 13.22
C THR A 101 11.08 -0.50 13.33
N LEU A 102 11.26 0.65 12.67
CA LEU A 102 12.50 1.41 12.79
C LEU A 102 12.75 1.90 14.23
N LEU A 103 11.68 2.07 15.01
CA LEU A 103 11.78 2.48 16.43
C LEU A 103 12.50 1.46 17.32
N SER A 104 12.61 0.19 16.90
CA SER A 104 13.38 -0.83 17.61
C SER A 104 14.90 -0.66 17.47
N GLN A 105 15.34 0.18 16.56
CA GLN A 105 16.75 0.41 16.30
C GLN A 105 17.32 1.50 17.22
N PRO A 106 18.59 1.35 17.67
CA PRO A 106 19.23 2.36 18.52
C PRO A 106 19.17 3.76 17.89
N ASP A 107 18.86 4.77 18.71
CA ASP A 107 18.81 6.19 18.38
C ASP A 107 17.72 6.64 17.39
N MET A 108 16.93 5.69 16.84
CA MET A 108 15.92 6.03 15.84
C MET A 108 14.73 6.80 16.39
N LEU A 109 14.46 6.75 17.70
CA LEU A 109 13.39 7.54 18.31
C LEU A 109 13.54 9.06 18.05
N GLU A 110 14.78 9.55 17.92
CA GLU A 110 15.10 10.96 17.67
C GLU A 110 14.94 11.37 16.20
N GLN A 111 14.91 10.41 15.27
CA GLN A 111 14.87 10.65 13.83
C GLN A 111 13.64 10.09 13.14
N CYS A 112 12.90 9.19 13.80
CA CYS A 112 11.74 8.51 13.23
C CYS A 112 10.44 9.02 13.83
N VAL A 113 9.42 9.13 12.98
CA VAL A 113 8.02 9.25 13.39
C VAL A 113 7.31 8.03 12.87
N ALA A 114 6.93 7.11 13.75
CA ALA A 114 6.12 5.96 13.37
C ALA A 114 4.64 6.26 13.62
N ALA A 115 3.81 6.01 12.61
CA ALA A 115 2.38 6.26 12.62
C ALA A 115 1.60 4.95 12.60
N TYR A 116 0.67 4.79 13.53
CA TYR A 116 -0.18 3.62 13.73
C TYR A 116 -1.65 3.99 13.68
N THR A 117 -2.50 3.01 13.39
CA THR A 117 -3.94 3.25 13.29
C THR A 117 -4.77 2.14 13.93
N PHE A 118 -5.91 2.49 14.49
CA PHE A 118 -6.95 1.53 14.87
C PHE A 118 -7.87 1.13 13.71
N SER A 119 -7.74 1.79 12.57
CA SER A 119 -8.62 1.59 11.39
C SER A 119 -8.58 0.19 10.82
N LYS A 120 -7.44 -0.52 10.92
CA LYS A 120 -7.16 -1.77 10.20
C LYS A 120 -7.35 -2.98 11.11
N SER A 121 -6.34 -3.39 11.86
CA SER A 121 -6.36 -4.58 12.72
C SER A 121 -7.45 -4.57 13.80
N PHE A 122 -7.88 -3.38 14.25
CA PHE A 122 -8.97 -3.21 15.20
C PHE A 122 -10.35 -2.99 14.56
N SER A 123 -10.44 -2.93 13.22
CA SER A 123 -11.69 -2.68 12.48
C SER A 123 -12.41 -1.38 12.89
N MET A 124 -11.65 -0.34 13.26
CA MET A 124 -12.15 0.94 13.76
C MET A 124 -11.97 2.08 12.75
N SER A 125 -12.11 1.83 11.44
CA SER A 125 -11.87 2.84 10.42
C SER A 125 -12.77 4.07 10.55
N GLY A 126 -14.05 3.90 10.90
CA GLY A 126 -15.02 4.97 11.13
C GLY A 126 -14.78 5.77 12.42
N TRP A 127 -14.01 5.23 13.37
CA TRP A 127 -13.71 5.88 14.64
C TRP A 127 -12.65 6.99 14.53
N ARG A 128 -11.90 7.04 13.45
CA ARG A 128 -10.89 8.06 13.16
C ARG A 128 -9.83 8.18 14.26
N LEU A 129 -9.27 7.04 14.71
CA LEU A 129 -8.27 6.96 15.78
C LEU A 129 -6.95 6.39 15.24
N GLY A 130 -5.85 7.04 15.62
CA GLY A 130 -4.48 6.61 15.39
C GLY A 130 -3.55 7.27 16.40
N TYR A 131 -2.30 6.90 16.39
CA TYR A 131 -1.26 7.48 17.22
C TYR A 131 0.08 7.51 16.51
N ALA A 132 0.96 8.38 16.98
CA ALA A 132 2.33 8.45 16.51
C ALA A 132 3.29 8.26 17.69
N ILE A 133 4.43 7.63 17.42
CA ILE A 133 5.52 7.45 18.36
C ILE A 133 6.77 8.11 17.82
N SER A 134 7.41 8.96 18.63
CA SER A 134 8.67 9.63 18.33
C SER A 134 9.25 10.23 19.61
N SER A 135 10.38 10.94 19.52
CA SER A 135 10.93 11.66 20.66
C SER A 135 9.98 12.76 21.18
N PRO A 136 10.06 13.13 22.46
CA PRO A 136 9.24 14.21 23.03
C PRO A 136 9.35 15.52 22.25
N ARG A 137 10.51 15.84 21.73
CA ARG A 137 10.75 17.05 20.91
C ARG A 137 9.87 17.07 19.66
N ILE A 138 9.77 15.94 18.95
CA ILE A 138 8.98 15.81 17.72
C ILE A 138 7.49 15.74 18.07
N ILE A 139 7.12 14.96 19.09
CA ILE A 139 5.72 14.78 19.50
C ILE A 139 5.10 16.10 19.98
N ASN A 140 5.85 16.96 20.67
CA ASN A 140 5.35 18.29 21.06
C ASN A 140 4.99 19.17 19.85
N VAL A 141 5.81 19.12 18.80
CA VAL A 141 5.50 19.83 17.53
C VAL A 141 4.26 19.25 16.87
N LEU A 142 4.16 17.93 16.77
CA LEU A 142 2.99 17.24 16.19
C LEU A 142 1.73 17.55 17.00
N GLY A 143 1.81 17.57 18.33
CA GLY A 143 0.70 17.91 19.21
C GLY A 143 0.20 19.34 18.96
N THR A 144 1.10 20.30 18.81
CA THR A 144 0.74 21.68 18.47
C THR A 144 0.05 21.76 17.09
N LEU A 145 0.59 21.09 16.07
CA LEU A 145 0.00 21.05 14.75
C LEU A 145 -1.37 20.36 14.74
N THR A 146 -1.53 19.28 15.48
CA THR A 146 -2.81 18.56 15.62
C THR A 146 -3.84 19.45 16.30
N ASN A 147 -3.47 20.11 17.38
CA ASN A 147 -4.38 21.00 18.10
C ASN A 147 -4.88 22.16 17.24
N THR A 148 -4.01 22.71 16.39
CA THR A 148 -4.38 23.85 15.49
C THR A 148 -5.12 23.43 14.24
N SER A 149 -5.02 22.16 13.80
CA SER A 149 -5.67 21.67 12.57
C SER A 149 -6.94 20.86 12.82
N LEU A 150 -6.94 20.01 13.85
CA LEU A 150 -8.00 19.03 14.14
C LEU A 150 -8.60 19.19 15.55
N SER A 151 -8.02 20.05 16.39
CA SER A 151 -8.28 20.16 17.84
C SER A 151 -7.88 18.88 18.57
N CYS A 152 -8.75 17.89 18.69
CA CYS A 152 -8.42 16.61 19.33
C CYS A 152 -9.31 15.48 18.80
N VAL A 153 -8.88 14.25 19.03
CA VAL A 153 -9.74 13.07 18.88
C VAL A 153 -10.79 13.07 20.00
N PRO A 154 -12.08 12.81 19.71
CA PRO A 154 -13.12 12.75 20.74
C PRO A 154 -12.75 11.81 21.90
N SER A 155 -13.03 12.22 23.13
CA SER A 155 -12.63 11.47 24.32
C SER A 155 -13.22 10.06 24.39
N PHE A 156 -14.48 9.88 23.96
CA PHE A 156 -15.09 8.55 23.91
C PHE A 156 -14.41 7.63 22.90
N THR A 157 -13.89 8.16 21.78
CA THR A 157 -13.10 7.40 20.79
C THR A 157 -11.76 6.96 21.40
N GLN A 158 -11.09 7.85 22.16
CA GLN A 158 -9.86 7.49 22.87
C GLN A 158 -10.10 6.38 23.91
N MET A 159 -11.20 6.47 24.68
CA MET A 159 -11.59 5.42 25.63
C MET A 159 -11.91 4.09 24.93
N ALA A 160 -12.53 4.13 23.75
CA ALA A 160 -12.74 2.92 22.93
C ALA A 160 -11.42 2.31 22.49
N GLY A 161 -10.42 3.12 22.11
CA GLY A 161 -9.08 2.65 21.77
C GLY A 161 -8.38 1.95 22.94
N ILE A 162 -8.46 2.51 24.15
CA ILE A 162 -7.93 1.89 25.37
C ILE A 162 -8.60 0.52 25.60
N ALA A 163 -9.93 0.45 25.47
CA ALA A 163 -10.68 -0.79 25.63
C ALA A 163 -10.31 -1.84 24.57
N ALA A 164 -10.11 -1.42 23.30
CA ALA A 164 -9.68 -2.29 22.24
C ALA A 164 -8.29 -2.90 22.51
N MET A 165 -7.33 -2.08 22.91
CA MET A 165 -5.98 -2.55 23.25
C MET A 165 -5.97 -3.51 24.46
N ALA A 166 -6.83 -3.27 25.45
CA ALA A 166 -6.86 -4.08 26.67
C ALA A 166 -7.56 -5.43 26.52
N ARG A 167 -8.49 -5.59 25.55
CA ARG A 167 -9.42 -6.72 25.52
C ARG A 167 -9.43 -7.53 24.22
N ASP A 168 -8.86 -7.02 23.15
CA ASP A 168 -9.15 -7.51 21.80
C ASP A 168 -8.13 -8.52 21.24
N GLY A 169 -7.15 -8.99 22.01
CA GLY A 169 -6.09 -9.88 21.54
C GLY A 169 -6.61 -11.08 20.75
N ALA A 170 -7.41 -11.94 21.37
CA ALA A 170 -7.91 -13.15 20.72
C ALA A 170 -8.88 -12.87 19.56
N VAL A 171 -9.73 -11.83 19.67
CA VAL A 171 -10.67 -11.45 18.61
C VAL A 171 -9.90 -10.91 17.42
N ARG A 172 -8.90 -10.07 17.64
CA ARG A 172 -8.01 -9.55 16.60
C ARG A 172 -7.26 -10.68 15.90
N ASP A 173 -6.65 -11.59 16.66
CA ASP A 173 -5.86 -12.70 16.12
C ASP A 173 -6.70 -13.63 15.22
N ASN A 174 -7.95 -13.93 15.63
CA ASN A 174 -8.90 -14.69 14.81
C ASN A 174 -9.24 -13.96 13.51
N ARG A 175 -9.43 -12.64 13.56
CA ARG A 175 -9.69 -11.84 12.34
C ARG A 175 -8.45 -11.80 11.43
N MET A 176 -7.25 -11.71 12.00
CA MET A 176 -6.01 -11.75 11.20
C MET A 176 -5.84 -13.12 10.52
N ALA A 177 -6.17 -14.22 11.19
CA ALA A 177 -6.19 -15.55 10.58
C ALA A 177 -7.20 -15.64 9.43
N ASP A 178 -8.40 -15.07 9.58
CA ASP A 178 -9.39 -15.01 8.51
C ASP A 178 -8.90 -14.17 7.32
N PHE A 179 -8.32 -13.00 7.56
CA PHE A 179 -7.74 -12.18 6.49
C PHE A 179 -6.62 -12.92 5.74
N ARG A 180 -5.73 -13.61 6.44
CA ARG A 180 -4.68 -14.42 5.81
C ARG A 180 -5.28 -15.47 4.87
N ARG A 181 -6.33 -16.16 5.30
CA ARG A 181 -7.05 -17.16 4.48
C ARG A 181 -7.66 -16.52 3.24
N LYS A 182 -8.33 -15.36 3.38
CA LYS A 182 -8.94 -14.61 2.27
C LYS A 182 -7.90 -14.09 1.28
N VAL A 183 -6.76 -13.62 1.75
CA VAL A 183 -5.64 -13.24 0.89
C VAL A 183 -5.17 -14.45 0.08
N THR A 184 -5.00 -15.61 0.70
CA THR A 184 -4.61 -16.84 0.00
C THR A 184 -5.64 -17.23 -1.05
N LEU A 185 -6.94 -17.23 -0.70
CA LEU A 185 -8.02 -17.52 -1.63
C LEU A 185 -7.96 -16.61 -2.88
N LEU A 186 -7.78 -15.31 -2.66
CA LEU A 186 -7.75 -14.34 -3.76
C LEU A 186 -6.49 -14.48 -4.62
N VAL A 187 -5.32 -14.72 -4.01
CA VAL A 187 -4.06 -14.96 -4.73
C VAL A 187 -4.13 -16.23 -5.57
N ASP A 188 -4.62 -17.34 -5.00
CA ASP A 188 -4.76 -18.62 -5.71
C ASP A 188 -5.75 -18.50 -6.87
N GLY A 189 -6.89 -17.84 -6.62
CA GLY A 189 -7.90 -17.60 -7.66
C GLY A 189 -7.37 -16.74 -8.81
N LEU A 190 -6.67 -15.66 -8.53
CA LEU A 190 -6.09 -14.79 -9.55
C LEU A 190 -4.98 -15.49 -10.35
N ASN A 191 -4.12 -16.26 -9.69
CA ASN A 191 -3.07 -17.04 -10.36
C ASN A 191 -3.60 -18.19 -11.24
N ALA A 192 -4.85 -18.60 -11.05
CA ALA A 192 -5.51 -19.55 -11.95
C ALA A 192 -6.00 -18.92 -13.26
N ILE A 193 -6.04 -17.58 -13.36
CA ILE A 193 -6.41 -16.87 -14.57
C ILE A 193 -5.18 -16.70 -15.47
N ALA A 194 -5.30 -17.10 -16.74
CA ALA A 194 -4.22 -16.91 -17.71
C ALA A 194 -3.78 -15.45 -17.83
N ASP A 195 -2.48 -15.22 -17.91
CA ASP A 195 -1.87 -13.89 -18.05
C ASP A 195 -2.05 -12.94 -16.85
N ILE A 196 -2.46 -13.47 -15.70
CA ILE A 196 -2.40 -12.79 -14.41
C ILE A 196 -1.36 -13.49 -13.54
N SER A 197 -0.48 -12.72 -12.90
CA SER A 197 0.42 -13.23 -11.86
C SER A 197 0.27 -12.39 -10.61
N CYS A 198 0.17 -13.04 -9.45
CA CYS A 198 -0.01 -12.38 -8.17
C CYS A 198 0.94 -12.98 -7.14
N LEU A 199 1.89 -12.20 -6.65
CA LEU A 199 2.72 -12.61 -5.53
C LEU A 199 1.85 -12.73 -4.26
N MET A 200 2.15 -13.77 -3.46
CA MET A 200 1.60 -13.84 -2.11
C MET A 200 2.16 -12.68 -1.30
N PRO A 201 1.35 -11.72 -0.84
CA PRO A 201 1.84 -10.58 -0.08
C PRO A 201 2.44 -11.00 1.26
N GLY A 202 3.44 -10.25 1.73
CA GLY A 202 4.00 -10.41 3.07
C GLY A 202 3.03 -9.94 4.15
N GLY A 203 2.19 -8.95 3.86
CA GLY A 203 1.20 -8.40 4.79
C GLY A 203 0.08 -7.65 4.08
N THR A 204 -0.73 -6.92 4.84
CA THR A 204 -1.93 -6.17 4.45
C THR A 204 -3.12 -7.05 4.05
N PHE A 205 -4.26 -6.46 3.77
CA PHE A 205 -5.43 -7.14 3.18
C PHE A 205 -5.59 -6.80 1.68
N TYR A 206 -4.50 -6.37 1.03
CA TYR A 206 -4.46 -6.13 -0.40
C TYR A 206 -3.67 -7.22 -1.11
N VAL A 207 -4.07 -7.48 -2.36
CA VAL A 207 -3.28 -8.21 -3.34
C VAL A 207 -3.00 -7.29 -4.53
N PHE A 208 -1.85 -7.48 -5.17
CA PHE A 208 -1.37 -6.60 -6.23
C PHE A 208 -0.92 -7.41 -7.46
N PRO A 209 -1.90 -8.03 -8.18
CA PRO A 209 -1.60 -8.82 -9.35
C PRO A 209 -1.08 -7.99 -10.51
N SER A 210 -0.08 -8.54 -11.21
CA SER A 210 0.36 -8.07 -12.51
C SER A 210 -0.66 -8.48 -13.58
N VAL A 211 -1.10 -7.50 -14.35
CA VAL A 211 -2.01 -7.65 -15.49
C VAL A 211 -1.37 -7.15 -16.79
N LYS A 212 -0.04 -6.99 -16.80
CA LYS A 212 0.74 -6.45 -17.93
C LYS A 212 0.45 -7.18 -19.23
N SER A 213 0.42 -8.52 -19.21
CA SER A 213 0.14 -9.33 -20.39
C SER A 213 -1.25 -9.06 -20.99
N ILE A 214 -2.27 -8.91 -20.14
CA ILE A 214 -3.64 -8.58 -20.55
C ILE A 214 -3.67 -7.16 -21.13
N CYS A 215 -3.08 -6.21 -20.42
CA CYS A 215 -3.01 -4.81 -20.83
C CYS A 215 -2.32 -4.66 -22.22
N ASN A 216 -1.18 -5.32 -22.39
CA ASN A 216 -0.43 -5.31 -23.64
C ASN A 216 -1.20 -5.96 -24.80
N ARG A 217 -1.92 -7.07 -24.52
CA ARG A 217 -2.74 -7.76 -25.51
C ARG A 217 -3.87 -6.90 -26.05
N TYR A 218 -4.51 -6.10 -25.20
CA TYR A 218 -5.66 -5.28 -25.56
C TYR A 218 -5.32 -3.82 -25.83
N GLY A 219 -4.10 -3.38 -25.56
CA GLY A 219 -3.72 -1.98 -25.68
C GLY A 219 -4.44 -1.07 -24.67
N ILE A 220 -4.74 -1.58 -23.47
CA ILE A 220 -5.44 -0.85 -22.40
C ILE A 220 -4.51 -0.63 -21.21
N THR A 221 -4.57 0.55 -20.57
CA THR A 221 -3.83 0.81 -19.33
C THR A 221 -4.39 -0.03 -18.17
N SER A 222 -3.59 -0.32 -17.13
CA SER A 222 -4.13 -1.04 -15.97
C SER A 222 -5.21 -0.23 -15.22
N HIS A 223 -5.16 1.09 -15.27
CA HIS A 223 -6.26 1.94 -14.79
C HIS A 223 -7.52 1.78 -15.65
N GLY A 224 -7.38 1.80 -16.97
CA GLY A 224 -8.47 1.53 -17.90
C GLY A 224 -9.06 0.13 -17.73
N LEU A 225 -8.22 -0.89 -17.50
CA LEU A 225 -8.69 -2.24 -17.20
C LEU A 225 -9.49 -2.29 -15.89
N ALA A 226 -9.07 -1.57 -14.85
CA ALA A 226 -9.82 -1.48 -13.59
C ALA A 226 -11.21 -0.89 -13.79
N LEU A 227 -11.35 0.17 -14.59
CA LEU A 227 -12.63 0.79 -14.90
C LEU A 227 -13.47 -0.07 -15.84
N PHE A 228 -12.84 -0.73 -16.83
CA PHE A 228 -13.52 -1.73 -17.66
C PHE A 228 -14.13 -2.85 -16.81
N LEU A 229 -13.41 -3.40 -15.84
CA LEU A 229 -13.92 -4.42 -14.92
C LEU A 229 -15.07 -3.92 -14.06
N LEU A 230 -15.11 -2.62 -13.76
CA LEU A 230 -16.17 -2.01 -12.96
C LEU A 230 -17.46 -1.78 -13.75
N GLU A 231 -17.36 -1.25 -14.98
CA GLU A 231 -18.51 -0.70 -15.69
C GLU A 231 -18.64 -1.16 -17.16
N GLY A 232 -17.57 -1.67 -17.78
CA GLY A 232 -17.56 -1.99 -19.21
C GLY A 232 -17.69 -3.48 -19.54
N ALA A 233 -17.31 -4.34 -18.60
CA ALA A 233 -17.25 -5.78 -18.85
C ALA A 233 -18.63 -6.45 -18.87
N ASP A 234 -19.59 -5.91 -18.11
CA ASP A 234 -20.96 -6.43 -18.06
C ASP A 234 -21.96 -5.30 -17.82
N ASP A 235 -23.23 -5.49 -18.19
CA ASP A 235 -24.27 -4.46 -18.09
C ASP A 235 -24.97 -4.46 -16.71
N GLY A 236 -24.79 -5.49 -15.89
CA GLY A 236 -25.52 -5.69 -14.64
C GLY A 236 -24.64 -5.76 -13.40
N CYS A 237 -23.35 -6.05 -13.55
CA CYS A 237 -22.43 -6.20 -12.42
C CYS A 237 -20.99 -5.83 -12.84
N GLY A 238 -20.13 -5.59 -11.83
CA GLY A 238 -18.72 -5.26 -12.04
C GLY A 238 -17.89 -5.53 -10.79
N VAL A 239 -16.58 -5.52 -10.97
CA VAL A 239 -15.61 -5.65 -9.88
C VAL A 239 -14.91 -4.33 -9.66
N ALA A 240 -15.07 -3.76 -8.46
CA ALA A 240 -14.39 -2.55 -8.04
C ALA A 240 -12.95 -2.88 -7.58
N CYS A 241 -11.97 -2.42 -8.35
CA CYS A 241 -10.56 -2.47 -8.01
C CYS A 241 -9.87 -1.15 -8.41
N LEU A 242 -8.59 -1.01 -8.11
CA LEU A 242 -7.83 0.18 -8.51
C LEU A 242 -6.71 -0.21 -9.46
N GLY A 243 -6.53 0.54 -10.54
CA GLY A 243 -5.34 0.47 -11.38
C GLY A 243 -4.10 0.91 -10.60
N GLY A 244 -2.97 0.27 -10.86
CA GLY A 244 -1.73 0.53 -10.13
C GLY A 244 -1.20 1.94 -10.34
N GLU A 245 -1.57 2.62 -11.44
CA GLU A 245 -1.22 4.01 -11.73
C GLU A 245 -1.75 4.98 -10.66
N CYS A 246 -2.84 4.64 -9.96
CA CYS A 246 -3.33 5.40 -8.80
C CYS A 246 -2.30 5.52 -7.67
N PHE A 247 -1.29 4.65 -7.68
CA PHE A 247 -0.21 4.59 -6.69
C PHE A 247 1.14 5.10 -7.23
N GLY A 248 1.11 5.81 -8.36
CA GLY A 248 2.28 6.32 -9.06
C GLY A 248 2.71 5.45 -10.25
N ALA A 249 3.56 5.99 -11.10
CA ALA A 249 3.95 5.35 -12.37
C ALA A 249 4.56 3.95 -12.21
N ALA A 250 5.23 3.67 -11.08
CA ALA A 250 5.78 2.34 -10.81
C ALA A 250 4.72 1.26 -10.52
N GLY A 251 3.46 1.66 -10.34
CA GLY A 251 2.32 0.75 -10.20
C GLY A 251 1.66 0.37 -11.52
N ALA A 252 2.07 0.99 -12.63
CA ALA A 252 1.51 0.71 -13.95
C ALA A 252 1.67 -0.78 -14.32
N GLY A 253 0.62 -1.36 -14.92
CA GLY A 253 0.57 -2.79 -15.24
C GLY A 253 0.10 -3.69 -14.09
N PHE A 254 -0.34 -3.11 -12.96
CA PHE A 254 -0.88 -3.85 -11.82
C PHE A 254 -2.30 -3.39 -11.47
N LEU A 255 -3.02 -4.26 -10.74
CA LEU A 255 -4.29 -3.91 -10.08
C LEU A 255 -4.12 -4.06 -8.57
N ARG A 256 -4.86 -3.25 -7.79
CA ARG A 256 -5.00 -3.48 -6.36
C ARG A 256 -6.41 -3.96 -6.04
N LEU A 257 -6.52 -5.15 -5.46
CA LEU A 257 -7.78 -5.68 -4.92
C LEU A 257 -7.69 -5.77 -3.40
N SER A 258 -8.87 -5.68 -2.76
CA SER A 258 -9.02 -5.84 -1.31
C SER A 258 -9.72 -7.17 -1.02
N CYS A 259 -9.22 -7.92 -0.04
CA CYS A 259 -9.87 -9.14 0.42
C CYS A 259 -10.86 -8.92 1.59
N ALA A 260 -11.22 -7.65 1.88
CA ALA A 260 -12.11 -7.30 2.98
C ALA A 260 -13.60 -7.50 2.64
N GLU A 261 -13.91 -8.63 2.01
CA GLU A 261 -15.24 -9.04 1.56
C GLU A 261 -15.55 -10.48 2.02
N PRO A 262 -16.81 -10.94 2.02
CA PRO A 262 -17.15 -12.35 2.20
C PRO A 262 -16.52 -13.24 1.13
N ASP A 263 -16.25 -14.50 1.47
CA ASP A 263 -15.60 -15.46 0.57
C ASP A 263 -16.37 -15.68 -0.74
N GLU A 264 -17.68 -15.71 -0.66
CA GLU A 264 -18.57 -15.86 -1.82
C GLU A 264 -18.33 -14.71 -2.80
N ARG A 265 -18.23 -13.47 -2.29
CA ARG A 265 -17.96 -12.29 -3.11
C ARG A 265 -16.55 -12.29 -3.72
N LEU A 266 -15.56 -12.79 -2.99
CA LEU A 266 -14.19 -12.93 -3.51
C LEU A 266 -14.15 -13.97 -4.65
N ASN A 267 -14.85 -15.10 -4.50
CA ASN A 267 -14.95 -16.11 -5.55
C ASN A 267 -15.72 -15.60 -6.77
N GLU A 268 -16.85 -14.89 -6.57
CA GLU A 268 -17.59 -14.23 -7.64
C GLU A 268 -16.72 -13.23 -8.41
N ALA A 269 -15.94 -12.42 -7.70
CA ALA A 269 -15.03 -11.45 -8.32
C ALA A 269 -13.93 -12.12 -9.16
N VAL A 270 -13.32 -13.19 -8.65
CA VAL A 270 -12.32 -13.97 -9.41
C VAL A 270 -12.93 -14.57 -10.68
N ALA A 271 -14.12 -15.20 -10.56
CA ALA A 271 -14.83 -15.77 -11.70
C ALA A 271 -15.20 -14.69 -12.73
N PHE A 272 -15.69 -13.53 -12.28
CA PHE A 272 -15.99 -12.39 -13.14
C PHE A 272 -14.76 -11.89 -13.88
N ILE A 273 -13.63 -11.67 -13.18
CA ILE A 273 -12.38 -11.22 -13.81
C ILE A 273 -11.94 -12.23 -14.86
N SER A 274 -11.96 -13.54 -14.53
CA SER A 274 -11.56 -14.62 -15.43
C SER A 274 -12.35 -14.59 -16.75
N ASP A 275 -13.65 -14.34 -16.68
CA ASP A 275 -14.49 -14.24 -17.86
C ASP A 275 -14.30 -12.89 -18.59
N ALA A 276 -14.30 -11.77 -17.84
CA ALA A 276 -14.21 -10.41 -18.39
C ALA A 276 -12.96 -10.20 -19.25
N VAL A 277 -11.81 -10.73 -18.82
CA VAL A 277 -10.52 -10.59 -19.55
C VAL A 277 -10.46 -11.40 -20.86
N THR A 278 -11.48 -12.21 -21.14
CA THR A 278 -11.61 -12.93 -22.44
C THR A 278 -12.52 -12.21 -23.42
N ARG A 279 -13.31 -11.24 -22.97
CA ARG A 279 -14.34 -10.53 -23.76
C ARG A 279 -13.73 -9.43 -24.65
N ARG A 280 -12.95 -9.83 -25.68
CA ARG A 280 -12.25 -8.92 -26.60
C ARG A 280 -13.14 -7.82 -27.14
N ASP A 281 -14.30 -8.17 -27.71
CA ASP A 281 -15.18 -7.20 -28.35
C ASP A 281 -15.67 -6.12 -27.39
N ARG A 282 -15.89 -6.47 -26.11
CA ARG A 282 -16.28 -5.50 -25.08
C ARG A 282 -15.12 -4.57 -24.73
N VAL A 283 -13.89 -5.08 -24.62
CA VAL A 283 -12.70 -4.24 -24.38
C VAL A 283 -12.48 -3.25 -25.54
N GLU A 284 -12.58 -3.71 -26.79
CA GLU A 284 -12.42 -2.86 -27.97
C GLU A 284 -13.53 -1.78 -28.05
N THR A 285 -14.78 -2.14 -27.74
CA THR A 285 -15.89 -1.18 -27.65
C THR A 285 -15.65 -0.16 -26.53
N TYR A 286 -15.20 -0.62 -25.37
CA TYR A 286 -14.90 0.24 -24.23
C TYR A 286 -13.79 1.25 -24.57
N LEU A 287 -12.69 0.81 -25.18
CA LEU A 287 -11.60 1.68 -25.61
C LEU A 287 -12.03 2.68 -26.70
N THR A 288 -12.98 2.30 -27.57
CA THR A 288 -13.53 3.23 -28.55
C THR A 288 -14.27 4.40 -27.88
N SER A 289 -14.93 4.13 -26.76
CA SER A 289 -15.66 5.14 -25.98
C SER A 289 -14.76 5.88 -24.97
N HIS A 290 -13.62 5.29 -24.60
CA HIS A 290 -12.68 5.81 -23.60
C HIS A 290 -11.24 5.76 -24.11
N PRO A 291 -10.91 6.53 -25.15
CA PRO A 291 -9.59 6.51 -25.78
C PRO A 291 -8.45 6.96 -24.84
N GLU A 292 -8.76 7.66 -23.77
CA GLU A 292 -7.81 8.06 -22.72
C GLU A 292 -7.18 6.88 -21.98
N TYR A 293 -7.81 5.71 -22.02
CA TYR A 293 -7.27 4.48 -21.42
C TYR A 293 -6.48 3.61 -22.40
N ALA A 294 -6.30 4.08 -23.63
CA ALA A 294 -5.43 3.39 -24.58
C ALA A 294 -3.97 3.39 -24.07
N LEU A 295 -3.33 2.24 -24.11
CA LEU A 295 -1.94 2.07 -23.74
C LEU A 295 -1.04 2.63 -24.85
N ALA A 296 -0.25 3.65 -24.52
CA ALA A 296 0.64 4.29 -25.50
C ALA A 296 1.83 3.40 -25.88
N GLU A 297 2.41 2.72 -24.88
CA GLU A 297 3.54 1.80 -25.03
C GLU A 297 3.32 0.56 -24.16
N PRO A 298 3.68 -0.64 -24.63
CA PRO A 298 3.55 -1.87 -23.84
C PRO A 298 4.31 -1.78 -22.50
N TYR A 299 3.71 -2.33 -21.46
CA TYR A 299 4.40 -2.49 -20.19
C TYR A 299 5.54 -3.49 -20.33
N GLY A 300 6.74 -3.09 -19.90
CA GLY A 300 7.90 -3.96 -19.86
C GLY A 300 7.93 -4.85 -18.60
N ASP A 301 8.82 -5.84 -18.63
CA ASP A 301 9.19 -6.59 -17.44
C ASP A 301 10.01 -5.71 -16.49
N ASP A 302 10.05 -6.09 -15.19
CA ASP A 302 10.74 -5.33 -14.12
C ASP A 302 12.26 -5.31 -14.27
#